data_4046a871ab85aeb891a67c3958e9b2c8
#
_entry.id   4046a871ab85aeb891a67c3958e9b2c8
#
_cell.length_a   1.000
_cell.length_b   1.000
_cell.length_c   1.000
_cell.angle_alpha   90.00
_cell.angle_beta   90.00
_cell.angle_gamma   90.00
#
_symmetry.space_group_name_H-M   'P 1'
#
loop_
_entity.id
_entity.type
_entity.pdbx_description
1 polymer ?
#
loop_
_entity_poly.entity_id
_entity_poly.type
_entity_poly.pdbx_seq_one_letter_code
_entity_poly.pdbx_strand_id
1 'polypeptide(L)'
;MASQQVAGAQAKGVYAFMKHFALNDQETNRLSELATWANEQSIREIYLKPFEMSVKQGGAGAVMSAFNYIGMEWGGSHSGLLNTVLRGEWGFRGM
;
A
#
# COMPACT_ATOMS: atom_id res chain seq x y z
N MET A 1 6.99 -3.11 -13.31
CA MET A 1 8.14 -2.23 -12.99
C MET A 1 8.43 -2.20 -11.50
N ALA A 2 7.55 -1.70 -10.63
CA ALA A 2 7.81 -1.59 -9.19
C ALA A 2 8.23 -2.91 -8.54
N SER A 3 7.57 -4.02 -8.85
CA SER A 3 7.93 -5.34 -8.31
C SER A 3 9.36 -5.76 -8.66
N GLN A 4 9.85 -5.43 -9.84
CA GLN A 4 11.22 -5.73 -10.26
C GLN A 4 12.24 -4.84 -9.54
N GLN A 5 11.90 -3.57 -9.31
CA GLN A 5 12.74 -2.66 -8.54
C GLN A 5 12.88 -3.13 -7.08
N VAL A 6 11.77 -3.55 -6.47
CA VAL A 6 11.76 -4.12 -5.11
C VAL A 6 12.66 -5.37 -5.06
N ALA A 7 12.44 -6.32 -5.97
CA ALA A 7 13.25 -7.55 -6.01
C ALA A 7 14.73 -7.25 -6.21
N GLY A 8 15.07 -6.34 -7.12
CA GLY A 8 16.45 -5.94 -7.39
C GLY A 8 17.13 -5.27 -6.20
N ALA A 9 16.43 -4.36 -5.52
CA ALA A 9 16.95 -3.69 -4.34
C ALA A 9 17.19 -4.68 -3.19
N GLN A 10 16.22 -5.53 -2.92
CA GLN A 10 16.30 -6.51 -1.82
C GLN A 10 17.35 -7.59 -2.08
N ALA A 11 17.62 -7.93 -3.34
CA ALA A 11 18.73 -8.84 -3.70
C ALA A 11 20.11 -8.28 -3.29
N LYS A 12 20.21 -6.98 -3.04
CA LYS A 12 21.43 -6.32 -2.56
C LYS A 12 21.45 -6.12 -1.04
N GLY A 13 20.53 -6.72 -0.30
CA GLY A 13 20.50 -6.68 1.15
C GLY A 13 19.86 -5.45 1.77
N VAL A 14 19.05 -4.69 1.02
CA VAL A 14 18.31 -3.54 1.53
C VAL A 14 16.80 -3.81 1.50
N TYR A 15 16.08 -3.28 2.46
CA TYR A 15 14.61 -3.35 2.47
C TYR A 15 14.02 -2.21 1.65
N ALA A 16 13.13 -2.56 0.72
CA ALA A 16 12.37 -1.59 -0.04
C ALA A 16 11.04 -1.31 0.66
N PHE A 17 10.79 -0.03 0.96
CA PHE A 17 9.51 0.42 1.51
C PHE A 17 8.57 0.83 0.39
N MET A 18 7.49 0.09 0.21
CA MET A 18 6.43 0.47 -0.72
C MET A 18 5.55 1.55 -0.09
N LYS A 19 5.38 2.69 -0.75
CA LYS A 19 4.65 3.84 -0.19
C LYS A 19 3.90 4.64 -1.26
N HIS A 20 2.88 5.37 -0.88
CA HIS A 20 2.22 5.34 0.43
C HIS A 20 0.96 4.49 0.30
N PHE A 21 0.82 3.49 1.13
CA PHE A 21 -0.24 2.47 1.03
C PHE A 21 -1.48 2.92 1.82
N ALA A 22 -2.57 3.32 1.16
CA ALA A 22 -2.82 3.42 -0.27
C ALA A 22 -3.69 4.64 -0.60
N LEU A 23 -3.93 4.89 -1.89
CA LEU A 23 -4.78 5.97 -2.40
C LEU A 23 -4.30 7.38 -1.99
N ASN A 24 -3.00 7.59 -1.84
CA ASN A 24 -2.42 8.90 -1.54
C ASN A 24 -2.04 9.63 -2.84
N ASP A 25 -3.04 9.98 -3.64
CA ASP A 25 -2.85 10.61 -4.95
C ASP A 25 -2.96 12.15 -4.92
N GLN A 26 -3.33 12.71 -3.77
CA GLN A 26 -3.42 14.14 -3.57
C GLN A 26 -2.53 14.60 -2.43
N GLU A 27 -1.71 15.64 -2.70
CA GLU A 27 -0.83 16.24 -1.68
C GLU A 27 -1.52 17.31 -0.85
N THR A 28 -2.42 18.10 -1.46
CA THR A 28 -3.15 19.16 -0.76
C THR A 28 -3.98 18.58 0.38
N ASN A 29 -3.76 19.10 1.58
CA ASN A 29 -4.45 18.71 2.82
C ASN A 29 -4.24 17.24 3.23
N ARG A 30 -3.23 16.53 2.73
CA ARG A 30 -3.01 15.12 3.04
C ARG A 30 -2.79 14.82 4.53
N LEU A 31 -2.31 15.81 5.28
CA LEU A 31 -2.14 15.72 6.73
C LEU A 31 -3.38 16.15 7.54
N SER A 32 -4.41 16.66 6.86
CA SER A 32 -5.58 17.28 7.46
C SER A 32 -6.85 16.73 6.86
N GLU A 33 -7.25 15.54 7.28
CA GLU A 33 -8.56 14.98 6.99
C GLU A 33 -8.90 14.77 5.49
N LEU A 34 -7.89 14.54 4.66
CA LEU A 34 -8.14 14.19 3.26
C LEU A 34 -8.79 12.81 3.19
N ALA A 35 -10.07 12.77 2.85
CA ALA A 35 -10.82 11.54 2.63
C ALA A 35 -10.83 11.18 1.14
N THR A 36 -10.36 9.99 0.82
CA THR A 36 -10.35 9.44 -0.54
C THR A 36 -11.46 8.41 -0.68
N TRP A 37 -12.26 8.54 -1.74
CA TRP A 37 -13.39 7.67 -2.00
C TRP A 37 -13.26 7.01 -3.37
N ALA A 38 -13.42 5.70 -3.41
CA ALA A 38 -13.50 4.93 -4.64
C ALA A 38 -14.31 3.65 -4.38
N ASN A 39 -14.88 3.05 -5.42
CA ASN A 39 -15.51 1.75 -5.28
C ASN A 39 -14.46 0.65 -5.15
N GLU A 40 -14.86 -0.51 -4.62
CA GLU A 40 -13.94 -1.61 -4.33
C GLU A 40 -13.21 -2.09 -5.60
N GLN A 41 -13.89 -2.18 -6.73
CA GLN A 41 -13.27 -2.61 -7.98
C GLN A 41 -12.12 -1.67 -8.39
N SER A 42 -12.37 -0.37 -8.39
CA SER A 42 -11.34 0.62 -8.73
C SER A 42 -10.17 0.58 -7.74
N ILE A 43 -10.47 0.45 -6.45
CA ILE A 43 -9.44 0.31 -5.42
C ILE A 43 -8.54 -0.89 -5.72
N ARG A 44 -9.11 -2.06 -5.97
CA ARG A 44 -8.34 -3.29 -6.18
C ARG A 44 -7.59 -3.33 -7.50
N GLU A 45 -8.23 -2.91 -8.59
CA GLU A 45 -7.66 -3.05 -9.94
C GLU A 45 -6.65 -1.96 -10.29
N ILE A 46 -6.79 -0.76 -9.70
CA ILE A 46 -5.96 0.40 -10.05
C ILE A 46 -5.01 0.73 -8.88
N TYR A 47 -5.56 1.05 -7.72
CA TYR A 47 -4.77 1.63 -6.62
C TYR A 47 -3.99 0.61 -5.80
N LEU A 48 -4.56 -0.57 -5.57
CA LEU A 48 -3.90 -1.63 -4.81
C LEU A 48 -3.03 -2.54 -5.68
N LYS A 49 -3.32 -2.66 -6.96
CA LYS A 49 -2.64 -3.60 -7.86
C LYS A 49 -1.11 -3.45 -7.89
N PRO A 50 -0.52 -2.24 -7.97
CA PRO A 50 0.93 -2.09 -7.93
C PRO A 50 1.55 -2.58 -6.63
N PHE A 51 0.87 -2.36 -5.50
CA PHE A 51 1.31 -2.84 -4.19
C PHE A 51 1.21 -4.36 -4.09
N GLU A 52 0.10 -4.94 -4.55
CA GLU A 52 -0.07 -6.38 -4.60
C GLU A 52 1.06 -7.07 -5.37
N MET A 53 1.37 -6.56 -6.56
CA MET A 53 2.46 -7.09 -7.37
C MET A 53 3.82 -6.94 -6.67
N SER A 54 4.04 -5.84 -5.99
CA SER A 54 5.29 -5.60 -5.26
C SER A 54 5.45 -6.53 -4.06
N VAL A 55 4.36 -6.86 -3.38
CA VAL A 55 4.36 -7.82 -2.27
C VAL A 55 4.51 -9.24 -2.79
N LYS A 56 3.63 -9.67 -3.71
CA LYS A 56 3.57 -11.07 -4.16
C LYS A 56 4.70 -11.45 -5.10
N GLN A 57 5.04 -10.60 -6.05
CA GLN A 57 6.06 -10.87 -7.07
C GLN A 57 7.43 -10.30 -6.70
N GLY A 58 7.45 -9.12 -6.08
CA GLY A 58 8.69 -8.46 -5.67
C GLY A 58 9.21 -8.89 -4.31
N GLY A 59 8.36 -9.49 -3.48
CA GLY A 59 8.70 -9.90 -2.13
C GLY A 59 8.97 -8.74 -1.18
N ALA A 60 8.27 -7.61 -1.35
CA ALA A 60 8.47 -6.40 -0.53
C ALA A 60 8.46 -6.72 0.96
N GLY A 61 9.51 -6.30 1.67
CA GLY A 61 9.69 -6.55 3.11
C GLY A 61 9.14 -5.44 4.00
N ALA A 62 8.76 -4.30 3.43
CA ALA A 62 8.25 -3.19 4.22
C ALA A 62 7.21 -2.37 3.43
N VAL A 63 6.26 -1.80 4.16
CA VAL A 63 5.20 -0.94 3.60
C VAL A 63 5.01 0.25 4.53
N MET A 64 4.91 1.45 3.97
CA MET A 64 4.54 2.66 4.71
C MET A 64 3.10 3.01 4.43
N SER A 65 2.28 3.13 5.46
CA SER A 65 0.88 3.54 5.32
C SER A 65 0.75 5.00 4.85
N ALA A 66 -0.39 5.31 4.28
CA ALA A 66 -0.69 6.66 3.80
C ALA A 66 -1.25 7.56 4.90
N PHE A 67 -1.10 8.87 4.74
CA PHE A 67 -1.66 9.85 5.68
C PHE A 67 -3.15 10.10 5.48
N ASN A 68 -3.64 9.89 4.26
CA ASN A 68 -5.04 10.13 3.92
C ASN A 68 -6.00 9.12 4.58
N TYR A 69 -7.25 9.51 4.66
CA TYR A 69 -8.35 8.61 5.00
C TYR A 69 -8.83 7.88 3.75
N ILE A 70 -9.27 6.65 3.91
CA ILE A 70 -9.99 5.90 2.89
C ILE A 70 -11.42 5.77 3.41
N GLY A 71 -12.34 6.47 2.76
CA GLY A 71 -13.64 6.69 3.36
C GLY A 71 -13.50 7.48 4.64
N MET A 72 -14.03 6.96 5.73
CA MET A 72 -13.99 7.58 7.05
C MET A 72 -12.88 7.02 7.96
N GLU A 73 -12.06 6.09 7.46
CA GLU A 73 -11.00 5.45 8.24
C GLU A 73 -9.62 5.96 7.81
N TRP A 74 -8.80 6.36 8.77
CA TRP A 74 -7.43 6.73 8.50
C TRP A 74 -6.60 5.55 7.97
N GLY A 75 -5.85 5.76 6.87
CA GLY A 75 -5.07 4.71 6.22
C GLY A 75 -4.12 3.96 7.16
N GLY A 76 -3.56 4.66 8.16
CA GLY A 76 -2.65 4.07 9.15
C GLY A 76 -3.33 3.17 10.18
N SER A 77 -4.65 3.23 10.33
CA SER A 77 -5.43 2.37 11.24
C SER A 77 -6.48 1.53 10.51
N HIS A 78 -6.50 1.58 9.18
CA HIS A 78 -7.53 0.92 8.37
C HIS A 78 -7.37 -0.61 8.41
N SER A 79 -8.13 -1.27 9.28
CA SER A 79 -8.01 -2.72 9.50
C SER A 79 -8.30 -3.54 8.24
N GLY A 80 -9.30 -3.16 7.47
CA GLY A 80 -9.61 -3.83 6.20
C GLY A 80 -8.43 -3.80 5.22
N LEU A 81 -7.75 -2.66 5.12
CA LEU A 81 -6.61 -2.49 4.24
C LEU A 81 -5.36 -3.22 4.76
N LEU A 82 -5.00 -2.97 6.03
CA LEU A 82 -3.74 -3.44 6.60
C LEU A 82 -3.77 -4.90 7.02
N ASN A 83 -4.87 -5.35 7.61
CA ASN A 83 -4.98 -6.72 8.11
C ASN A 83 -5.64 -7.65 7.08
N THR A 84 -6.83 -7.31 6.59
CA THR A 84 -7.55 -8.20 5.68
C THR A 84 -6.84 -8.31 4.33
N VAL A 85 -6.58 -7.19 3.67
CA VAL A 85 -5.99 -7.20 2.32
C VAL A 85 -4.49 -7.48 2.39
N LEU A 86 -3.72 -6.60 3.02
CA LEU A 86 -2.26 -6.68 2.98
C LEU A 86 -1.74 -7.97 3.62
N ARG A 87 -2.14 -8.26 4.86
CA ARG A 87 -1.64 -9.43 5.58
C ARG A 87 -2.42 -10.70 5.27
N GLY A 88 -3.75 -10.62 5.21
CA GLY A 88 -4.62 -11.78 4.98
C GLY A 88 -4.59 -12.26 3.52
N GLU A 89 -5.02 -11.41 2.59
CA GLU A 89 -5.14 -11.82 1.18
C GLU A 89 -3.78 -11.93 0.47
N TRP A 90 -2.85 -11.00 0.74
CA TRP A 90 -1.54 -11.00 0.07
C TRP A 90 -0.44 -11.73 0.83
N GLY A 91 -0.67 -12.09 2.09
CA GLY A 91 0.29 -12.83 2.90
C GLY A 91 1.52 -12.02 3.32
N PHE A 92 1.40 -10.69 3.38
CA PHE A 92 2.51 -9.82 3.79
C PHE A 92 2.93 -10.10 5.24
N ARG A 93 4.21 -10.32 5.47
CA ARG A 93 4.78 -10.66 6.78
C ARG A 93 5.77 -9.62 7.30
N GLY A 94 6.01 -8.57 6.53
CA GLY A 94 7.01 -7.55 6.85
C GLY A 94 6.53 -6.47 7.81
N MET A 95 7.34 -5.42 7.90
CA MET A 95 7.12 -4.23 8.73
C MET A 95 6.31 -3.17 7.99
#